data_420e3f26dacde4bdb2e48c9115f5a11c
#
_entry.id   420e3f26dacde4bdb2e48c9115f5a11c
#
_cell.length_a   1.000
_cell.length_b   1.000
_cell.length_c   1.000
_cell.angle_alpha   90.00
_cell.angle_beta   90.00
_cell.angle_gamma   90.00
#
_symmetry.space_group_name_H-M   'P 1'
#
loop_
_entity.id
_entity.type
_entity.pdbx_description
1 polymer ?
#
loop_
_entity_poly.entity_id
_entity_poly.type
_entity_poly.pdbx_seq_one_letter_code
_entity_poly.pdbx_strand_id
1 'polypeptide(L)'
;DNNQVVLLAGPQKEGLKYPTKEEIAALLKQMSSFDLKPYEDKVSNEPLISEDIKGGKIVSEKADDVYGSTKLVLSNGVTVYVKPTDFKADQIMMKGVSLGGTSVFPNDEIINISQLNGVALVGGIGNFSKVDLSKALAGKRASVGAGIGNTTETISGSCSPKDFETMMQLTY
;
A
#
# COMPACT_ATOMS: atom_id res chain seq x y z
N ASP A 1 18.79 -15.27 27.68
CA ASP A 1 18.30 -16.64 27.34
C ASP A 1 19.48 -17.57 27.08
N ASN A 2 19.52 -18.70 27.77
CA ASN A 2 20.61 -19.66 27.64
C ASN A 2 20.50 -20.61 26.41
N ASN A 3 19.45 -20.45 25.62
CA ASN A 3 19.14 -21.26 24.41
C ASN A 3 19.15 -20.39 23.16
N GLN A 4 20.31 -19.80 22.85
CA GLN A 4 20.51 -19.04 21.62
C GLN A 4 21.32 -19.87 20.62
N VAL A 5 20.86 -19.88 19.37
CA VAL A 5 21.62 -20.37 18.23
C VAL A 5 21.85 -19.20 17.29
N VAL A 6 23.10 -18.91 16.99
CA VAL A 6 23.45 -17.87 16.04
C VAL A 6 23.93 -18.51 14.74
N LEU A 7 23.22 -18.22 13.67
CA LEU A 7 23.59 -18.64 12.31
C LEU A 7 24.02 -17.40 11.52
N LEU A 8 25.27 -17.42 11.05
CA LEU A 8 25.79 -16.43 10.13
C LEU A 8 25.87 -17.03 8.72
N ALA A 9 25.13 -16.45 7.77
CA ALA A 9 25.16 -16.88 6.39
C ALA A 9 25.40 -15.66 5.47
N GLY A 10 26.20 -15.85 4.43
CA GLY A 10 26.49 -14.77 3.48
C GLY A 10 27.25 -15.29 2.27
N PRO A 11 27.40 -14.46 1.21
CA PRO A 11 28.10 -14.84 -0.01
C PRO A 11 29.60 -14.97 0.21
N GLN A 12 30.21 -15.99 -0.34
CA GLN A 12 31.68 -16.11 -0.38
C GLN A 12 32.24 -15.19 -1.50
N LYS A 13 32.85 -14.08 -1.09
CA LYS A 13 33.49 -13.13 -2.02
C LYS A 13 34.92 -12.84 -1.56
N GLU A 14 35.81 -12.66 -2.52
CA GLU A 14 37.19 -12.26 -2.26
C GLU A 14 37.24 -10.91 -1.50
N GLY A 15 38.04 -10.83 -0.45
CA GLY A 15 38.16 -9.65 0.41
C GLY A 15 37.05 -9.51 1.49
N LEU A 16 36.00 -10.32 1.48
CA LEU A 16 34.97 -10.30 2.50
C LEU A 16 35.38 -11.19 3.69
N LYS A 17 35.54 -10.58 4.86
CA LYS A 17 35.83 -11.29 6.11
C LYS A 17 34.56 -11.37 6.96
N TYR A 18 34.21 -12.56 7.38
CA TYR A 18 33.13 -12.78 8.36
C TYR A 18 33.74 -12.78 9.77
N PRO A 19 32.95 -12.31 10.78
CA PRO A 19 33.39 -12.40 12.16
C PRO A 19 33.57 -13.85 12.58
N THR A 20 34.57 -14.09 13.41
CA THR A 20 34.80 -15.42 14.01
C THR A 20 33.76 -15.76 15.05
N LYS A 21 33.70 -17.03 15.45
CA LYS A 21 32.82 -17.48 16.53
C LYS A 21 33.09 -16.75 17.85
N GLU A 22 34.37 -16.51 18.12
CA GLU A 22 34.86 -15.82 19.32
C GLU A 22 34.45 -14.35 19.33
N GLU A 23 34.55 -13.66 18.18
CA GLU A 23 34.11 -12.27 18.02
C GLU A 23 32.60 -12.14 18.20
N ILE A 24 31.81 -13.07 17.62
CA ILE A 24 30.35 -13.07 17.81
C ILE A 24 30.00 -13.33 19.28
N ALA A 25 30.66 -14.28 19.95
CA ALA A 25 30.42 -14.55 21.35
C ALA A 25 30.78 -13.38 22.26
N ALA A 26 31.88 -12.69 21.98
CA ALA A 26 32.29 -11.47 22.68
C ALA A 26 31.25 -10.34 22.49
N LEU A 27 30.76 -10.14 21.27
CA LEU A 27 29.74 -9.13 20.96
C LEU A 27 28.44 -9.41 21.70
N LEU A 28 27.97 -10.67 21.71
CA LEU A 28 26.76 -11.06 22.44
C LEU A 28 26.89 -10.83 23.96
N LYS A 29 28.07 -11.13 24.52
CA LYS A 29 28.37 -10.85 25.92
C LYS A 29 28.39 -9.35 26.22
N GLN A 30 28.93 -8.54 25.34
CA GLN A 30 28.94 -7.09 25.46
C GLN A 30 27.50 -6.53 25.37
N MET A 31 26.67 -7.05 24.45
CA MET A 31 25.27 -6.62 24.31
C MET A 31 24.43 -6.86 25.58
N SER A 32 24.74 -7.90 26.34
CA SER A 32 24.03 -8.17 27.61
C SER A 32 24.29 -7.13 28.70
N SER A 33 25.32 -6.31 28.55
CA SER A 33 25.67 -5.22 29.48
C SER A 33 25.10 -3.85 29.06
N PHE A 34 24.45 -3.73 27.89
CA PHE A 34 23.81 -2.49 27.50
C PHE A 34 22.49 -2.29 28.23
N ASP A 35 22.30 -1.09 28.74
CA ASP A 35 21.00 -0.64 29.27
C ASP A 35 20.09 -0.31 28.07
N LEU A 36 19.43 -1.35 27.56
CA LEU A 36 18.52 -1.22 26.42
C LEU A 36 17.16 -0.73 26.91
N LYS A 37 16.77 0.46 26.48
CA LYS A 37 15.41 0.92 26.65
C LYS A 37 14.46 0.05 25.82
N PRO A 38 13.29 -0.34 26.35
CA PRO A 38 12.28 -1.02 25.56
C PRO A 38 11.95 -0.23 24.30
N TYR A 39 11.73 -0.91 23.19
CA TYR A 39 11.23 -0.26 21.99
C TYR A 39 9.82 0.27 22.25
N GLU A 40 9.66 1.60 22.18
CA GLU A 40 8.35 2.23 22.22
C GLU A 40 7.75 2.23 20.81
N ASP A 41 6.73 1.40 20.61
CA ASP A 41 6.01 1.36 19.35
C ASP A 41 5.06 2.57 19.27
N LYS A 42 5.49 3.61 18.59
CA LYS A 42 4.66 4.79 18.31
C LYS A 42 3.74 4.48 17.13
N VAL A 43 2.74 3.64 17.34
CA VAL A 43 1.67 3.48 16.35
C VAL A 43 0.83 4.74 16.39
N SER A 44 0.73 5.43 15.26
CA SER A 44 -0.22 6.54 15.13
C SER A 44 -1.65 5.98 15.23
N ASN A 45 -2.42 6.51 16.16
CA ASN A 45 -3.86 6.24 16.29
C ASN A 45 -4.69 7.22 15.43
N GLU A 46 -4.05 7.99 14.59
CA GLU A 46 -4.74 8.90 13.68
C GLU A 46 -5.57 8.11 12.66
N PRO A 47 -6.75 8.61 12.29
CA PRO A 47 -7.52 8.03 11.20
C PRO A 47 -6.77 8.19 9.88
N LEU A 48 -6.94 7.25 8.94
CA LEU A 48 -6.33 7.33 7.60
C LEU A 48 -6.76 8.60 6.86
N ILE A 49 -7.98 9.06 7.11
CA ILE A 49 -8.52 10.33 6.63
C ILE A 49 -8.91 11.16 7.85
N SER A 50 -8.27 12.31 8.00
CA SER A 50 -8.54 13.24 9.11
C SER A 50 -9.65 14.25 8.79
N GLU A 51 -9.98 14.41 7.51
CA GLU A 51 -10.99 15.36 7.04
C GLU A 51 -12.38 14.73 6.98
N ASP A 52 -13.40 15.53 7.27
CA ASP A 52 -14.80 15.10 7.09
C ASP A 52 -15.20 15.16 5.61
N ILE A 53 -15.17 14.00 4.96
CA ILE A 53 -15.48 13.87 3.54
C ILE A 53 -16.99 13.89 3.36
N LYS A 54 -17.51 14.92 2.69
CA LYS A 54 -18.91 14.99 2.31
C LYS A 54 -19.21 13.96 1.22
N GLY A 55 -20.06 13.01 1.53
CA GLY A 55 -20.49 11.98 0.59
C GLY A 55 -21.17 12.58 -0.65
N GLY A 56 -20.87 12.04 -1.83
CA GLY A 56 -21.58 12.32 -3.07
C GLY A 56 -22.95 11.63 -3.11
N LYS A 57 -23.73 11.92 -4.17
CA LYS A 57 -25.03 11.28 -4.43
C LYS A 57 -24.94 10.43 -5.69
N ILE A 58 -25.69 9.32 -5.73
CA ILE A 58 -25.94 8.59 -6.96
C ILE A 58 -27.02 9.36 -7.72
N VAL A 59 -26.70 9.83 -8.92
CA VAL A 59 -27.63 10.60 -9.76
C VAL A 59 -28.29 9.72 -10.84
N SER A 60 -27.71 8.57 -11.14
CA SER A 60 -28.25 7.58 -12.07
C SER A 60 -27.82 6.18 -11.66
N GLU A 61 -28.77 5.23 -11.76
CA GLU A 61 -28.52 3.81 -11.59
C GLU A 61 -29.19 3.05 -12.73
N LYS A 62 -28.44 2.17 -13.40
CA LYS A 62 -28.93 1.39 -14.54
C LYS A 62 -28.30 0.01 -14.55
N ALA A 63 -29.15 -1.02 -14.69
CA ALA A 63 -28.67 -2.38 -14.95
C ALA A 63 -28.02 -2.48 -16.33
N ASP A 64 -26.94 -3.26 -16.42
CA ASP A 64 -26.28 -3.64 -17.66
C ASP A 64 -26.34 -5.17 -17.77
N ASP A 65 -27.34 -5.63 -18.49
CA ASP A 65 -27.63 -7.06 -18.65
C ASP A 65 -26.57 -7.78 -19.48
N VAL A 66 -25.83 -7.06 -20.34
CA VAL A 66 -24.77 -7.64 -21.19
C VAL A 66 -23.62 -8.14 -20.32
N TYR A 67 -23.22 -7.35 -19.33
CA TYR A 67 -22.13 -7.69 -18.45
C TYR A 67 -22.55 -8.18 -17.06
N GLY A 68 -23.86 -8.20 -16.78
CA GLY A 68 -24.39 -8.57 -15.48
C GLY A 68 -23.89 -7.61 -14.39
N SER A 69 -23.85 -6.32 -14.69
CA SER A 69 -23.36 -5.27 -13.78
C SER A 69 -24.40 -4.18 -13.57
N THR A 70 -24.19 -3.35 -12.56
CA THR A 70 -24.98 -2.12 -12.36
C THR A 70 -24.07 -0.92 -12.62
N LYS A 71 -24.49 -0.06 -13.55
CA LYS A 71 -23.84 1.22 -13.81
C LYS A 71 -24.41 2.29 -12.91
N LEU A 72 -23.57 2.94 -12.14
CA LEU A 72 -23.90 4.09 -11.29
C LEU A 72 -23.21 5.32 -11.84
N VAL A 73 -23.88 6.47 -11.80
CA VAL A 73 -23.27 7.77 -12.06
C VAL A 73 -23.36 8.58 -10.78
N LEU A 74 -22.21 9.09 -10.33
CA LEU A 74 -22.12 9.90 -9.11
C LEU A 74 -22.29 11.38 -9.44
N SER A 75 -22.66 12.18 -8.44
CA SER A 75 -22.88 13.63 -8.59
C SER A 75 -21.64 14.43 -9.01
N ASN A 76 -20.44 13.87 -8.83
CA ASN A 76 -19.17 14.43 -9.31
C ASN A 76 -18.81 13.99 -10.74
N GLY A 77 -19.68 13.24 -11.44
CA GLY A 77 -19.46 12.75 -12.79
C GLY A 77 -18.76 11.40 -12.90
N VAL A 78 -18.27 10.85 -11.81
CA VAL A 78 -17.63 9.52 -11.82
C VAL A 78 -18.67 8.46 -12.18
N THR A 79 -18.31 7.58 -13.11
CA THR A 79 -19.10 6.40 -13.47
C THR A 79 -18.51 5.18 -12.77
N VAL A 80 -19.35 4.43 -12.07
CA VAL A 80 -18.97 3.22 -11.35
C VAL A 80 -19.74 2.03 -11.92
N TYR A 81 -19.06 0.94 -12.24
CA TYR A 81 -19.66 -0.33 -12.59
C TYR A 81 -19.48 -1.31 -11.44
N VAL A 82 -20.57 -1.78 -10.88
CA VAL A 82 -20.59 -2.77 -9.82
C VAL A 82 -21.01 -4.11 -10.41
N LYS A 83 -20.12 -5.09 -10.32
CA LYS A 83 -20.39 -6.45 -10.80
C LYS A 83 -20.23 -7.47 -9.67
N PRO A 84 -21.31 -8.03 -9.14
CA PRO A 84 -21.24 -9.18 -8.24
C PRO A 84 -20.70 -10.41 -8.99
N THR A 85 -19.82 -11.14 -8.31
CA THR A 85 -19.24 -12.38 -8.84
C THR A 85 -19.17 -13.43 -7.73
N ASP A 86 -19.15 -14.71 -8.11
CA ASP A 86 -19.00 -15.86 -7.23
C ASP A 86 -17.58 -16.46 -7.24
N PHE A 87 -16.63 -15.79 -7.92
CA PHE A 87 -15.26 -16.31 -8.07
C PHE A 87 -14.53 -16.43 -6.73
N LYS A 88 -14.77 -15.48 -5.83
CA LYS A 88 -14.15 -15.44 -4.51
C LYS A 88 -15.01 -14.66 -3.52
N ALA A 89 -15.58 -15.37 -2.55
CA ALA A 89 -16.55 -14.80 -1.60
C ALA A 89 -15.94 -13.76 -0.63
N ASP A 90 -14.64 -13.82 -0.38
CA ASP A 90 -13.93 -13.00 0.62
C ASP A 90 -13.08 -11.88 0.01
N GLN A 91 -13.33 -11.50 -1.25
CA GLN A 91 -12.55 -10.49 -1.96
C GLN A 91 -13.42 -9.51 -2.73
N ILE A 92 -13.09 -8.22 -2.59
CA ILE A 92 -13.56 -7.14 -3.46
C ILE A 92 -12.35 -6.64 -4.23
N MET A 93 -12.50 -6.46 -5.53
CA MET A 93 -11.49 -5.85 -6.40
C MET A 93 -12.04 -4.54 -6.97
N MET A 94 -11.20 -3.53 -6.98
CA MET A 94 -11.51 -2.22 -7.53
C MET A 94 -10.48 -1.84 -8.61
N LYS A 95 -10.97 -1.23 -9.69
CA LYS A 95 -10.10 -0.59 -10.69
C LYS A 95 -10.75 0.72 -11.16
N GLY A 96 -10.06 1.81 -10.98
CA GLY A 96 -10.40 3.11 -11.56
C GLY A 96 -9.47 3.40 -12.74
N VAL A 97 -9.99 4.05 -13.77
CA VAL A 97 -9.25 4.47 -14.98
C VAL A 97 -9.64 5.89 -15.33
N SER A 98 -8.66 6.75 -15.55
CA SER A 98 -8.81 8.07 -16.14
C SER A 98 -8.00 8.13 -17.43
N LEU A 99 -8.45 8.92 -18.40
CA LEU A 99 -7.69 9.19 -19.62
C LEU A 99 -6.71 10.33 -19.36
N GLY A 100 -5.50 10.22 -19.92
CA GLY A 100 -4.42 11.19 -19.74
C GLY A 100 -3.06 10.48 -19.77
N GLY A 101 -2.60 10.04 -18.63
CA GLY A 101 -1.30 9.39 -18.50
C GLY A 101 -0.14 10.33 -18.86
N THR A 102 0.99 9.78 -19.28
CA THR A 102 2.16 10.59 -19.67
C THR A 102 1.92 11.38 -20.96
N SER A 103 0.90 11.06 -21.76
CA SER A 103 0.62 11.72 -23.04
C SER A 103 0.16 13.19 -22.90
N VAL A 104 -0.27 13.60 -21.72
CA VAL A 104 -0.71 15.00 -21.45
C VAL A 104 0.43 15.91 -20.98
N PHE A 105 1.62 15.36 -20.82
CA PHE A 105 2.80 16.10 -20.34
C PHE A 105 3.79 16.38 -21.47
N PRO A 106 4.61 17.45 -21.36
CA PRO A 106 5.70 17.72 -22.29
C PRO A 106 6.73 16.57 -22.31
N ASN A 107 7.39 16.38 -23.47
CA ASN A 107 8.34 15.27 -23.68
C ASN A 107 9.54 15.29 -22.71
N ASP A 108 9.97 16.44 -22.27
CA ASP A 108 11.08 16.63 -21.34
C ASP A 108 10.72 16.23 -19.89
N GLU A 109 9.43 16.15 -19.57
CA GLU A 109 8.94 15.72 -18.25
C GLU A 109 8.64 14.21 -18.17
N ILE A 110 8.53 13.50 -19.31
CA ILE A 110 8.10 12.10 -19.35
C ILE A 110 8.99 11.21 -18.48
N ILE A 111 10.31 11.44 -18.46
CA ILE A 111 11.24 10.65 -17.65
C ILE A 111 10.94 10.81 -16.16
N ASN A 112 10.69 12.02 -15.69
CA ASN A 112 10.37 12.31 -14.30
C ASN A 112 9.03 11.68 -13.91
N ILE A 113 8.03 11.83 -14.77
CA ILE A 113 6.68 11.32 -14.55
C ILE A 113 6.64 9.79 -14.55
N SER A 114 7.45 9.13 -15.40
CA SER A 114 7.54 7.69 -15.40
C SER A 114 8.08 7.08 -14.10
N GLN A 115 8.85 7.85 -13.32
CA GLN A 115 9.33 7.45 -11.99
C GLN A 115 8.28 7.62 -10.88
N LEU A 116 7.18 8.33 -11.15
CA LEU A 116 6.16 8.65 -10.16
C LEU A 116 5.60 7.39 -9.48
N ASN A 117 5.37 6.34 -10.26
CA ASN A 117 4.87 5.05 -9.75
C ASN A 117 5.79 4.45 -8.66
N GLY A 118 7.12 4.62 -8.79
CA GLY A 118 8.09 4.14 -7.81
C GLY A 118 8.22 5.05 -6.60
N VAL A 119 8.24 6.36 -6.83
CA VAL A 119 8.46 7.36 -5.78
C VAL A 119 7.25 7.50 -4.86
N ALA A 120 6.04 7.54 -5.43
CA ALA A 120 4.81 7.66 -4.65
C ALA A 120 4.63 6.54 -3.62
N LEU A 121 5.03 5.31 -3.97
CA LEU A 121 4.94 4.17 -3.06
C LEU A 121 5.96 4.21 -1.89
N VAL A 122 7.01 5.02 -2.00
CA VAL A 122 8.04 5.16 -0.95
C VAL A 122 7.65 6.23 0.05
N GLY A 123 6.95 7.27 -0.40
CA GLY A 123 6.60 8.44 0.42
C GLY A 123 5.57 8.18 1.52
N GLY A 124 4.80 7.10 1.42
CA GLY A 124 3.67 6.85 2.32
C GLY A 124 2.36 7.40 1.73
N ILE A 125 1.32 7.51 2.56
CA ILE A 125 -0.02 8.02 2.18
C ILE A 125 -0.49 9.00 3.26
N GLY A 126 -0.88 10.20 2.84
CA GLY A 126 -1.33 11.24 3.76
C GLY A 126 -0.26 11.58 4.80
N ASN A 127 -0.60 11.49 6.07
CA ASN A 127 0.32 11.74 7.18
C ASN A 127 1.11 10.49 7.62
N PHE A 128 0.88 9.34 6.98
CA PHE A 128 1.53 8.08 7.35
C PHE A 128 2.78 7.83 6.52
N SER A 129 3.91 7.63 7.18
CA SER A 129 5.06 7.02 6.52
C SER A 129 4.71 5.58 6.08
N LYS A 130 5.49 5.01 5.16
CA LYS A 130 5.30 3.61 4.74
C LYS A 130 5.30 2.63 5.93
N VAL A 131 6.13 2.88 6.94
CA VAL A 131 6.24 2.05 8.14
C VAL A 131 4.99 2.20 9.01
N ASP A 132 4.57 3.43 9.27
CA ASP A 132 3.39 3.71 10.10
C ASP A 132 2.11 3.22 9.43
N LEU A 133 2.00 3.37 8.11
CA LEU A 133 0.90 2.82 7.33
C LEU A 133 0.83 1.30 7.45
N SER A 134 1.97 0.61 7.34
CA SER A 134 2.03 -0.85 7.51
C SER A 134 1.56 -1.29 8.90
N LYS A 135 1.89 -0.53 9.94
CA LYS A 135 1.42 -0.77 11.31
C LYS A 135 -0.08 -0.50 11.45
N ALA A 136 -0.57 0.63 10.93
CA ALA A 136 -1.98 1.00 10.97
C ALA A 136 -2.89 0.00 10.23
N LEU A 137 -2.35 -0.65 9.20
CA LEU A 137 -3.03 -1.68 8.42
C LEU A 137 -2.84 -3.11 8.95
N ALA A 138 -2.12 -3.29 10.06
CA ALA A 138 -1.91 -4.61 10.65
C ALA A 138 -3.26 -5.28 10.97
N GLY A 139 -3.45 -6.52 10.49
CA GLY A 139 -4.70 -7.28 10.63
C GLY A 139 -5.83 -6.88 9.67
N LYS A 140 -5.64 -5.88 8.81
CA LYS A 140 -6.55 -5.50 7.73
C LYS A 140 -6.11 -6.12 6.41
N ARG A 141 -7.06 -6.51 5.60
CA ARG A 141 -6.85 -7.02 4.22
C ARG A 141 -7.36 -5.97 3.24
N ALA A 142 -6.62 -4.89 3.11
CA ALA A 142 -6.89 -3.81 2.17
C ALA A 142 -5.58 -3.33 1.54
N SER A 143 -5.59 -3.09 0.25
CA SER A 143 -4.47 -2.55 -0.50
C SER A 143 -4.97 -1.68 -1.64
N VAL A 144 -4.24 -0.60 -1.92
CA VAL A 144 -4.49 0.30 -3.05
C VAL A 144 -3.15 0.65 -3.69
N GLY A 145 -3.14 0.79 -4.99
CA GLY A 145 -2.01 1.27 -5.75
C GLY A 145 -2.47 2.18 -6.88
N ALA A 146 -1.75 3.27 -7.09
CA ALA A 146 -1.92 4.16 -8.23
C ALA A 146 -0.86 3.90 -9.29
N GLY A 147 -1.17 4.18 -10.54
CA GLY A 147 -0.25 4.03 -11.64
C GLY A 147 -0.53 5.01 -12.77
N ILE A 148 0.53 5.44 -13.44
CA ILE A 148 0.46 6.26 -14.65
C ILE A 148 1.04 5.46 -15.82
N GLY A 149 0.26 5.33 -16.88
CA GLY A 149 0.65 4.72 -18.15
C GLY A 149 0.81 5.78 -19.23
N ASN A 150 0.93 5.36 -20.48
CA ASN A 150 1.11 6.30 -21.59
C ASN A 150 -0.12 7.18 -21.82
N THR A 151 -1.31 6.60 -21.81
CA THR A 151 -2.57 7.28 -22.13
C THR A 151 -3.62 7.19 -21.02
N THR A 152 -3.30 6.55 -19.91
CA THR A 152 -4.24 6.33 -18.81
C THR A 152 -3.55 6.47 -17.46
N GLU A 153 -4.31 6.95 -16.50
CA GLU A 153 -4.02 6.89 -15.09
C GLU A 153 -4.90 5.80 -14.47
N THR A 154 -4.37 5.06 -13.55
CA THR A 154 -5.09 3.94 -12.95
C THR A 154 -4.98 3.97 -11.44
N ILE A 155 -6.05 3.56 -10.77
CA ILE A 155 -6.04 3.19 -9.38
C ILE A 155 -6.59 1.78 -9.26
N SER A 156 -5.94 0.94 -8.48
CA SER A 156 -6.35 -0.45 -8.28
C SER A 156 -6.38 -0.76 -6.80
N GLY A 157 -7.39 -1.49 -6.36
CA GLY A 157 -7.53 -1.88 -4.96
C GLY A 157 -8.03 -3.32 -4.82
N SER A 158 -7.71 -3.92 -3.69
CA SER A 158 -8.26 -5.20 -3.28
C SER A 158 -8.44 -5.22 -1.77
N CYS A 159 -9.57 -5.75 -1.32
CA CYS A 159 -9.83 -5.87 0.11
C CYS A 159 -10.72 -7.07 0.42
N SER A 160 -10.81 -7.44 1.71
CA SER A 160 -11.91 -8.26 2.20
C SER A 160 -13.19 -7.42 2.33
N PRO A 161 -14.39 -8.02 2.30
CA PRO A 161 -15.63 -7.26 2.47
C PRO A 161 -15.67 -6.40 3.74
N LYS A 162 -15.14 -6.89 4.85
CA LYS A 162 -15.08 -6.15 6.12
C LYS A 162 -14.12 -4.95 6.09
N ASP A 163 -13.13 -4.96 5.19
CA ASP A 163 -12.11 -3.92 5.08
C ASP A 163 -12.35 -2.99 3.89
N PHE A 164 -13.56 -3.01 3.30
CA PHE A 164 -13.92 -2.18 2.14
C PHE A 164 -13.76 -0.69 2.43
N GLU A 165 -14.22 -0.25 3.59
CA GLU A 165 -14.07 1.14 4.02
C GLU A 165 -12.60 1.54 4.09
N THR A 166 -11.74 0.68 4.65
CA THR A 166 -10.29 0.93 4.69
C THR A 166 -9.70 1.06 3.28
N MET A 167 -10.11 0.21 2.33
CA MET A 167 -9.67 0.34 0.94
C MET A 167 -10.11 1.68 0.33
N MET A 168 -11.33 2.12 0.60
CA MET A 168 -11.81 3.42 0.11
C MET A 168 -11.06 4.59 0.75
N GLN A 169 -10.76 4.52 2.04
CA GLN A 169 -9.93 5.52 2.73
C GLN A 169 -8.51 5.61 2.16
N LEU A 170 -7.92 4.48 1.77
CA LEU A 170 -6.61 4.46 1.10
C LEU A 170 -6.66 5.01 -0.33
N THR A 171 -7.82 5.00 -0.95
CA THR A 171 -8.04 5.49 -2.31
C THR A 171 -8.15 7.02 -2.36
N TYR A 172 -8.64 7.61 -1.29
CA TYR A 172 -8.87 9.04 -1.15
C TYR A 172 -7.61 9.79 -0.77
#